data_fc13f213b65e063c65e8e60b41107a06
#
_entry.id   fc13f213b65e063c65e8e60b41107a06
#
_cell.length_a   1.000
_cell.length_b   1.000
_cell.length_c   1.000
_cell.angle_alpha   90.00
_cell.angle_beta   90.00
_cell.angle_gamma   90.00
#
_symmetry.space_group_name_H-M   'P 1'
#
loop_
_entity.id
_entity.type
_entity.pdbx_description
1 polymer ?
#
loop_
_entity_poly.entity_id
_entity_poly.type
_entity_poly.pdbx_seq_one_letter_code
_entity_poly.pdbx_strand_id
1 'polypeptide(L)'
;AAYLQSLKDAGFPESYGMKLLSLHKKYPGWQFVAVQTGLDWEASVTAECAAGKNLVQSAVNDSRKATGEDAYNWSTNKWYGFDGDGWVCASKEYIAYCMDPRNFLDETYIFQFETLEYEAYQDITGVNNILKGTFMAGDYNDTDGQKRNYAQTFLEVGTNLSVSPYHLASRCKQEQGEKGSSPLITGLYNNY
;
A
#
# COMPACT_ATOMS: atom_id res chain seq x y z
N ALA A 1 -5.27 -30.03 -7.45
CA ALA A 1 -4.97 -30.66 -6.13
C ALA A 1 -3.51 -30.40 -5.71
N ALA A 2 -2.50 -30.72 -6.56
CA ALA A 2 -1.07 -30.59 -6.19
C ALA A 2 -0.67 -29.15 -5.80
N TYR A 3 -1.06 -28.14 -6.59
CA TYR A 3 -0.71 -26.74 -6.30
C TYR A 3 -1.36 -26.21 -5.01
N LEU A 4 -2.59 -26.61 -4.71
CA LEU A 4 -3.23 -26.23 -3.43
C LEU A 4 -2.48 -26.86 -2.23
N GLN A 5 -1.96 -28.07 -2.39
CA GLN A 5 -1.13 -28.69 -1.36
C GLN A 5 0.19 -27.92 -1.19
N SER A 6 0.86 -27.56 -2.28
CA SER A 6 2.11 -26.79 -2.20
C SER A 6 1.92 -25.42 -1.51
N LEU A 7 0.78 -24.75 -1.68
CA LEU A 7 0.47 -23.52 -0.94
C LEU A 7 0.33 -23.77 0.57
N LYS A 8 -0.33 -24.88 0.96
CA LYS A 8 -0.42 -25.27 2.37
C LYS A 8 0.95 -25.58 2.97
N ASP A 9 1.77 -26.35 2.23
CA ASP A 9 3.14 -26.68 2.64
C ASP A 9 4.02 -25.42 2.77
N ALA A 10 3.77 -24.38 1.95
CA ALA A 10 4.40 -23.07 2.03
C ALA A 10 3.86 -22.19 3.16
N GLY A 11 2.87 -22.66 3.94
CA GLY A 11 2.34 -21.97 5.10
C GLY A 11 1.11 -21.12 4.86
N PHE A 12 0.51 -21.15 3.66
CA PHE A 12 -0.76 -20.45 3.42
C PHE A 12 -1.96 -21.15 4.10
N PRO A 13 -2.83 -20.42 4.80
CA PRO A 13 -4.12 -20.94 5.23
C PRO A 13 -4.96 -21.41 4.03
N GLU A 14 -5.78 -22.44 4.22
CA GLU A 14 -6.60 -23.02 3.15
C GLU A 14 -7.51 -21.98 2.46
N SER A 15 -7.97 -20.97 3.20
CA SER A 15 -8.83 -19.90 2.71
C SER A 15 -8.21 -19.03 1.62
N TYR A 16 -6.88 -19.01 1.46
CA TYR A 16 -6.17 -18.32 0.39
C TYR A 16 -6.12 -19.13 -0.91
N GLY A 17 -6.20 -20.46 -0.82
CA GLY A 17 -5.82 -21.38 -1.87
C GLY A 17 -6.52 -21.15 -3.20
N MET A 18 -7.83 -20.94 -3.23
CA MET A 18 -8.57 -20.80 -4.48
C MET A 18 -8.26 -19.50 -5.23
N LYS A 19 -8.07 -18.40 -4.52
CA LYS A 19 -7.69 -17.11 -5.13
C LYS A 19 -6.27 -17.18 -5.71
N LEU A 20 -5.32 -17.69 -4.93
CA LEU A 20 -3.93 -17.86 -5.39
C LEU A 20 -3.83 -18.87 -6.55
N LEU A 21 -4.59 -19.95 -6.54
CA LEU A 21 -4.67 -20.89 -7.67
C LEU A 21 -5.20 -20.21 -8.93
N SER A 22 -6.21 -19.35 -8.81
CA SER A 22 -6.76 -18.59 -9.94
C SER A 22 -5.70 -17.66 -10.55
N LEU A 23 -4.98 -16.93 -9.71
CA LEU A 23 -3.89 -16.06 -10.14
C LEU A 23 -2.73 -16.84 -10.77
N HIS A 24 -2.31 -17.96 -10.17
CA HIS A 24 -1.26 -18.80 -10.71
C HIS A 24 -1.61 -19.38 -12.09
N LYS A 25 -2.85 -19.78 -12.32
CA LYS A 25 -3.30 -20.25 -13.64
C LYS A 25 -3.22 -19.16 -14.71
N LYS A 26 -3.49 -17.92 -14.35
CA LYS A 26 -3.44 -16.77 -15.27
C LYS A 26 -2.03 -16.25 -15.45
N TYR A 27 -1.22 -16.29 -14.39
CA TYR A 27 0.14 -15.79 -14.33
C TYR A 27 1.09 -16.85 -13.74
N PRO A 28 1.46 -17.88 -14.52
CA PRO A 28 2.25 -19.01 -14.03
C PRO A 28 3.63 -18.65 -13.48
N GLY A 29 4.19 -17.52 -13.91
CA GLY A 29 5.47 -17.02 -13.42
C GLY A 29 5.42 -16.33 -12.07
N TRP A 30 4.21 -16.03 -11.54
CA TRP A 30 4.10 -15.40 -10.23
C TRP A 30 4.37 -16.39 -9.11
N GLN A 31 5.17 -15.95 -8.14
CA GLN A 31 5.48 -16.72 -6.94
C GLN A 31 4.78 -16.09 -5.74
N PHE A 32 4.19 -16.91 -4.90
CA PHE A 32 3.52 -16.47 -3.69
C PHE A 32 4.28 -16.98 -2.47
N VAL A 33 4.59 -16.06 -1.56
CA VAL A 33 5.31 -16.35 -0.32
C VAL A 33 4.40 -16.03 0.86
N ALA A 34 4.23 -16.99 1.78
CA ALA A 34 3.48 -16.77 3.00
C ALA A 34 4.40 -16.12 4.04
N VAL A 35 4.03 -14.92 4.49
CA VAL A 35 4.72 -14.23 5.58
C VAL A 35 4.02 -14.55 6.91
N GLN A 36 4.75 -15.20 7.81
CA GLN A 36 4.25 -15.52 9.16
C GLN A 36 4.58 -14.37 10.11
N THR A 37 3.58 -13.54 10.40
CA THR A 37 3.78 -12.36 11.26
C THR A 37 3.84 -12.71 12.75
N GLY A 38 3.29 -13.87 13.17
CA GLY A 38 3.13 -14.24 14.56
C GLY A 38 2.09 -13.40 15.33
N LEU A 39 1.37 -12.52 14.65
CA LEU A 39 0.36 -11.66 15.26
C LEU A 39 -0.98 -12.40 15.40
N ASP A 40 -1.66 -12.18 16.53
CA ASP A 40 -3.04 -12.60 16.70
C ASP A 40 -3.98 -11.69 15.91
N TRP A 41 -4.87 -12.28 15.12
CA TRP A 41 -5.77 -11.55 14.23
C TRP A 41 -6.76 -10.65 14.99
N GLU A 42 -7.44 -11.20 16.01
CA GLU A 42 -8.46 -10.45 16.75
C GLU A 42 -7.83 -9.35 17.62
N ALA A 43 -6.67 -9.61 18.21
CA ALA A 43 -5.92 -8.60 18.94
C ALA A 43 -5.46 -7.46 18.00
N SER A 44 -4.99 -7.80 16.78
CA SER A 44 -4.56 -6.82 15.79
C SER A 44 -5.73 -5.96 15.32
N VAL A 45 -6.85 -6.56 14.93
CA VAL A 45 -8.06 -5.81 14.52
C VAL A 45 -8.56 -4.93 15.67
N THR A 46 -8.57 -5.44 16.91
CA THR A 46 -8.99 -4.67 18.08
C THR A 46 -8.08 -3.45 18.32
N ALA A 47 -6.77 -3.62 18.18
CA ALA A 47 -5.81 -2.52 18.31
C ALA A 47 -6.00 -1.45 17.23
N GLU A 48 -6.39 -1.86 16.01
CA GLU A 48 -6.68 -0.94 14.92
C GLU A 48 -8.03 -0.21 15.06
N CYS A 49 -8.94 -0.70 15.90
CA CYS A 49 -10.22 -0.05 16.18
C CYS A 49 -10.14 1.10 17.20
N ALA A 50 -8.98 1.41 17.78
CA ALA A 50 -8.83 2.53 18.70
C ALA A 50 -9.31 3.83 18.05
N ALA A 51 -10.08 4.62 18.79
CA ALA A 51 -10.67 5.86 18.27
C ALA A 51 -9.60 6.81 17.70
N GLY A 52 -9.86 7.34 16.51
CA GLY A 52 -8.95 8.24 15.78
C GLY A 52 -7.79 7.55 15.05
N LYS A 53 -7.63 6.22 15.17
CA LYS A 53 -6.51 5.50 14.53
C LYS A 53 -6.78 5.20 13.06
N ASN A 54 -7.94 4.68 12.72
CA ASN A 54 -8.34 4.40 11.34
C ASN A 54 -9.61 5.18 10.99
N LEU A 55 -9.51 6.01 9.98
CA LEU A 55 -10.56 6.95 9.61
C LEU A 55 -11.12 6.68 8.21
N VAL A 56 -12.39 7.00 8.04
CA VAL A 56 -13.07 7.06 6.75
C VAL A 56 -13.68 8.44 6.54
N GLN A 57 -13.88 8.83 5.29
CA GLN A 57 -14.59 10.08 5.00
C GLN A 57 -16.01 10.04 5.54
N SER A 58 -16.47 11.14 6.14
CA SER A 58 -17.81 11.22 6.72
C SER A 58 -18.95 11.01 5.69
N ALA A 59 -18.65 11.18 4.40
CA ALA A 59 -19.59 10.97 3.30
C ALA A 59 -19.78 9.50 2.87
N VAL A 60 -18.95 8.55 3.38
CA VAL A 60 -19.12 7.13 3.03
C VAL A 60 -20.37 6.54 3.69
N ASN A 61 -20.76 5.34 3.22
CA ASN A 61 -21.88 4.60 3.80
C ASN A 61 -21.68 4.38 5.32
N ASP A 62 -22.75 4.56 6.09
CA ASP A 62 -22.73 4.46 7.56
C ASP A 62 -22.27 3.10 8.08
N SER A 63 -22.47 2.02 7.32
CA SER A 63 -21.96 0.68 7.66
C SER A 63 -20.43 0.60 7.76
N ARG A 64 -19.70 1.58 7.22
CA ARG A 64 -18.24 1.69 7.31
C ARG A 64 -17.76 2.53 8.49
N LYS A 65 -18.66 3.11 9.26
CA LYS A 65 -18.38 4.02 10.37
C LYS A 65 -18.60 3.36 11.71
N ALA A 66 -17.75 3.63 12.67
CA ALA A 66 -17.90 3.14 14.03
C ALA A 66 -19.05 3.87 14.76
N THR A 67 -19.77 3.13 15.61
CA THR A 67 -20.88 3.66 16.40
C THR A 67 -20.67 3.47 17.90
N GLY A 68 -19.44 3.21 18.36
CA GLY A 68 -19.05 3.23 19.76
C GLY A 68 -19.21 4.62 20.37
N GLU A 69 -19.31 4.71 21.69
CA GLU A 69 -19.49 5.98 22.41
C GLU A 69 -18.32 6.96 22.21
N ASP A 70 -17.15 6.44 21.89
CA ASP A 70 -15.94 7.18 21.55
C ASP A 70 -15.88 7.67 20.10
N ALA A 71 -16.80 7.21 19.24
CA ALA A 71 -16.85 7.54 17.82
C ALA A 71 -18.16 8.22 17.39
N TYR A 72 -19.25 8.01 18.13
CA TYR A 72 -20.58 8.48 17.76
C TYR A 72 -21.37 9.00 18.97
N ASN A 73 -21.95 10.19 18.85
CA ASN A 73 -22.80 10.80 19.86
C ASN A 73 -24.26 10.42 19.64
N TRP A 74 -24.76 9.48 20.43
CA TRP A 74 -26.12 8.97 20.35
C TRP A 74 -27.20 10.02 20.71
N SER A 75 -26.84 11.04 21.51
CA SER A 75 -27.80 12.11 21.88
C SER A 75 -28.05 13.09 20.75
N THR A 76 -27.04 13.32 19.90
CA THR A 76 -27.10 14.26 18.78
C THR A 76 -27.17 13.57 17.41
N ASN A 77 -27.04 12.25 17.38
CA ASN A 77 -26.97 11.42 16.18
C ASN A 77 -25.85 11.91 15.21
N LYS A 78 -24.64 12.15 15.75
CA LYS A 78 -23.50 12.64 14.97
C LYS A 78 -22.23 11.84 15.28
N TRP A 79 -21.43 11.59 14.26
CA TRP A 79 -20.06 11.09 14.42
C TRP A 79 -19.15 12.20 14.91
N TYR A 80 -18.17 11.82 15.73
CA TYR A 80 -17.08 12.72 16.09
C TYR A 80 -16.10 12.83 14.93
N GLY A 81 -15.64 14.04 14.60
CA GLY A 81 -14.55 14.29 13.69
C GLY A 81 -13.18 14.10 14.37
N PHE A 82 -12.25 13.41 13.71
CA PHE A 82 -10.91 13.13 14.24
C PHE A 82 -9.79 13.82 13.46
N ASP A 83 -9.99 14.08 12.18
CA ASP A 83 -9.10 14.88 11.34
C ASP A 83 -9.96 15.90 10.58
N GLY A 84 -10.40 16.91 11.33
CA GLY A 84 -11.47 17.80 10.90
C GLY A 84 -12.84 17.09 10.80
N ASP A 85 -13.87 17.82 10.44
CA ASP A 85 -15.26 17.31 10.37
C ASP A 85 -15.48 16.29 9.23
N GLY A 86 -14.50 16.19 8.32
CA GLY A 86 -14.57 15.30 7.15
C GLY A 86 -14.18 13.85 7.40
N TRP A 87 -13.58 13.51 8.56
CA TRP A 87 -13.03 12.20 8.84
C TRP A 87 -13.53 11.66 10.17
N VAL A 88 -14.09 10.45 10.14
CA VAL A 88 -14.70 9.76 11.29
C VAL A 88 -14.12 8.36 11.45
N CYS A 89 -14.23 7.76 12.64
CA CYS A 89 -13.70 6.43 12.88
C CYS A 89 -14.34 5.38 11.97
N ALA A 90 -13.51 4.50 11.40
CA ALA A 90 -13.94 3.35 10.64
C ALA A 90 -14.56 2.27 11.55
N SER A 91 -15.58 1.54 11.06
CA SER A 91 -16.15 0.40 11.76
C SER A 91 -15.18 -0.77 11.85
N LYS A 92 -15.33 -1.60 12.91
CA LYS A 92 -14.51 -2.82 13.10
C LYS A 92 -14.58 -3.74 11.88
N GLU A 93 -15.76 -3.91 11.32
CA GLU A 93 -16.00 -4.76 10.15
C GLU A 93 -15.25 -4.24 8.91
N TYR A 94 -15.24 -2.93 8.72
CA TYR A 94 -14.55 -2.33 7.60
C TYR A 94 -13.02 -2.35 7.79
N ILE A 95 -12.53 -2.13 9.00
CA ILE A 95 -11.11 -2.29 9.35
C ILE A 95 -10.67 -3.73 9.09
N ALA A 96 -11.40 -4.72 9.62
CA ALA A 96 -11.11 -6.13 9.38
C ALA A 96 -11.13 -6.48 7.89
N TYR A 97 -12.08 -5.94 7.12
CA TYR A 97 -12.10 -6.11 5.65
C TYR A 97 -10.84 -5.56 4.99
N CYS A 98 -10.41 -4.36 5.37
CA CYS A 98 -9.21 -3.73 4.80
C CYS A 98 -7.90 -4.41 5.23
N MET A 99 -7.87 -5.02 6.41
CA MET A 99 -6.71 -5.75 6.92
C MET A 99 -6.59 -7.16 6.35
N ASP A 100 -7.67 -7.76 5.86
CA ASP A 100 -7.66 -9.14 5.35
C ASP A 100 -7.11 -9.20 3.91
N PRO A 101 -5.89 -9.75 3.71
CA PRO A 101 -5.27 -9.80 2.39
C PRO A 101 -6.12 -10.55 1.35
N ARG A 102 -6.99 -11.48 1.80
CA ARG A 102 -7.85 -12.25 0.90
C ARG A 102 -8.81 -11.39 0.10
N ASN A 103 -9.15 -10.19 0.58
CA ASN A 103 -10.03 -9.26 -0.13
C ASN A 103 -9.33 -8.58 -1.32
N PHE A 104 -8.00 -8.68 -1.40
CA PHE A 104 -7.17 -7.98 -2.37
C PHE A 104 -6.32 -8.93 -3.23
N LEU A 105 -6.58 -10.25 -3.16
CA LEU A 105 -5.90 -11.25 -4.00
C LEU A 105 -6.56 -11.34 -5.38
N ASP A 106 -6.40 -10.28 -6.15
CA ASP A 106 -6.75 -10.19 -7.57
C ASP A 106 -5.57 -9.62 -8.36
N GLU A 107 -5.69 -9.54 -9.68
CA GLU A 107 -4.61 -9.14 -10.57
C GLU A 107 -4.18 -7.67 -10.49
N THR A 108 -4.95 -6.84 -9.80
CA THR A 108 -4.68 -5.41 -9.62
C THR A 108 -4.19 -5.12 -8.20
N TYR A 109 -4.95 -5.54 -7.21
CA TYR A 109 -4.67 -5.19 -5.82
C TYR A 109 -3.59 -6.04 -5.18
N ILE A 110 -3.24 -7.21 -5.74
CA ILE A 110 -2.19 -8.07 -5.18
C ILE A 110 -0.82 -7.37 -5.12
N PHE A 111 -0.57 -6.40 -5.98
CA PHE A 111 0.71 -5.67 -6.01
C PHE A 111 0.97 -4.84 -4.75
N GLN A 112 -0.03 -4.57 -3.90
CA GLN A 112 0.21 -3.98 -2.59
C GLN A 112 0.99 -4.89 -1.63
N PHE A 113 1.05 -6.19 -1.95
CA PHE A 113 1.80 -7.19 -1.19
C PHE A 113 3.11 -7.60 -1.89
N GLU A 114 3.53 -6.89 -2.93
CA GLU A 114 4.80 -7.14 -3.58
C GLU A 114 5.95 -6.95 -2.58
N THR A 115 6.96 -7.82 -2.66
CA THR A 115 8.17 -7.66 -1.84
C THR A 115 8.84 -6.31 -2.12
N LEU A 116 9.37 -5.69 -1.07
CA LEU A 116 10.11 -4.43 -1.19
C LEU A 116 11.60 -4.66 -1.52
N GLU A 117 12.02 -5.90 -1.68
CA GLU A 117 13.37 -6.26 -2.07
C GLU A 117 13.58 -6.05 -3.58
N TYR A 118 14.85 -5.79 -3.94
CA TYR A 118 15.24 -5.74 -5.36
C TYR A 118 15.16 -7.14 -5.97
N GLU A 119 14.56 -7.22 -7.14
CA GLU A 119 14.49 -8.42 -7.96
C GLU A 119 15.05 -8.14 -9.35
N ALA A 120 15.73 -9.14 -9.94
CA ALA A 120 16.45 -8.98 -11.21
C ALA A 120 15.55 -8.59 -12.42
N TYR A 121 14.24 -8.82 -12.35
CA TYR A 121 13.29 -8.38 -13.38
C TYR A 121 12.95 -6.89 -13.31
N GLN A 122 13.28 -6.23 -12.21
CA GLN A 122 13.01 -4.80 -12.00
C GLN A 122 14.06 -3.97 -12.72
N ASP A 123 13.81 -3.65 -13.97
CA ASP A 123 14.73 -3.01 -14.90
C ASP A 123 14.42 -1.52 -15.14
N ILE A 124 15.30 -0.89 -15.90
CA ILE A 124 15.17 0.53 -16.29
C ILE A 124 13.89 0.83 -17.08
N THR A 125 13.39 -0.14 -17.84
CA THR A 125 12.17 0.00 -18.65
C THR A 125 10.96 0.15 -17.75
N GLY A 126 10.86 -0.68 -16.71
CA GLY A 126 9.79 -0.62 -15.73
C GLY A 126 9.83 0.69 -14.92
N VAL A 127 11.01 1.13 -14.47
CA VAL A 127 11.14 2.43 -13.79
C VAL A 127 10.69 3.58 -14.71
N ASN A 128 11.12 3.62 -15.96
CA ASN A 128 10.68 4.62 -16.93
C ASN A 128 9.16 4.60 -17.13
N ASN A 129 8.53 3.42 -17.15
CA ASN A 129 7.08 3.30 -17.29
C ASN A 129 6.34 3.88 -16.06
N ILE A 130 6.87 3.68 -14.86
CA ILE A 130 6.32 4.27 -13.62
C ILE A 130 6.41 5.81 -13.67
N LEU A 131 7.55 6.35 -14.12
CA LEU A 131 7.82 7.79 -14.14
C LEU A 131 7.21 8.51 -15.34
N LYS A 132 6.70 7.76 -16.33
CA LYS A 132 6.12 8.34 -17.53
C LYS A 132 5.03 9.37 -17.22
N GLY A 133 5.12 10.54 -17.86
CA GLY A 133 4.17 11.64 -17.68
C GLY A 133 4.37 12.46 -16.41
N THR A 134 5.44 12.19 -15.65
CA THR A 134 5.80 12.98 -14.47
C THR A 134 7.00 13.88 -14.73
N PHE A 135 7.27 14.83 -13.83
CA PHE A 135 8.47 15.65 -13.87
C PHE A 135 9.77 14.83 -13.75
N MET A 136 9.68 13.59 -13.26
CA MET A 136 10.80 12.64 -13.15
C MET A 136 10.99 11.77 -14.41
N ALA A 137 10.29 12.05 -15.50
CA ALA A 137 10.39 11.28 -16.75
C ALA A 137 11.64 11.64 -17.60
N GLY A 138 12.73 12.03 -16.99
CA GLY A 138 13.93 12.43 -17.74
C GLY A 138 15.12 12.71 -16.85
N ASP A 139 15.91 13.70 -17.25
CA ASP A 139 17.12 14.08 -16.56
C ASP A 139 16.87 15.21 -15.55
N TYR A 140 17.76 15.31 -14.57
CA TYR A 140 17.80 16.40 -13.60
C TYR A 140 19.24 16.86 -13.37
N ASN A 141 19.41 18.05 -12.83
CA ASN A 141 20.70 18.53 -12.34
C ASN A 141 20.77 18.29 -10.84
N ASP A 142 21.76 17.51 -10.43
CA ASP A 142 22.01 17.24 -9.01
C ASP A 142 22.65 18.45 -8.33
N THR A 143 22.70 18.46 -7.01
CA THR A 143 23.30 19.52 -6.19
C THR A 143 24.81 19.69 -6.41
N ASP A 144 25.48 18.66 -6.92
CA ASP A 144 26.87 18.69 -7.35
C ASP A 144 27.09 19.29 -8.75
N GLY A 145 26.01 19.72 -9.43
CA GLY A 145 26.02 20.25 -10.79
C GLY A 145 26.09 19.18 -11.88
N GLN A 146 26.05 17.89 -11.53
CA GLN A 146 26.07 16.81 -12.50
C GLN A 146 24.66 16.55 -13.05
N LYS A 147 24.60 16.28 -14.35
CA LYS A 147 23.36 15.84 -15.00
C LYS A 147 23.17 14.35 -14.79
N ARG A 148 22.03 13.96 -14.22
CA ARG A 148 21.65 12.57 -13.93
C ARG A 148 20.29 12.26 -14.51
N ASN A 149 19.94 10.97 -14.61
CA ASN A 149 18.63 10.51 -15.05
C ASN A 149 17.85 9.90 -13.88
N TYR A 150 16.61 10.34 -13.65
CA TYR A 150 15.80 9.86 -12.53
C TYR A 150 15.63 8.33 -12.53
N ALA A 151 15.28 7.73 -13.68
CA ALA A 151 15.06 6.29 -13.74
C ALA A 151 16.35 5.51 -13.45
N GLN A 152 17.50 5.98 -13.96
CA GLN A 152 18.79 5.37 -13.68
C GLN A 152 19.15 5.51 -12.19
N THR A 153 18.89 6.66 -11.58
CA THR A 153 19.13 6.89 -10.15
C THR A 153 18.29 5.93 -9.29
N PHE A 154 17.00 5.77 -9.57
CA PHE A 154 16.16 4.83 -8.83
C PHE A 154 16.65 3.39 -8.97
N LEU A 155 17.05 2.98 -10.18
CA LEU A 155 17.58 1.64 -10.42
C LEU A 155 18.88 1.40 -9.65
N GLU A 156 19.82 2.32 -9.73
CA GLU A 156 21.12 2.22 -9.02
C GLU A 156 20.96 2.19 -7.51
N VAL A 157 20.15 3.08 -6.95
CA VAL A 157 19.88 3.12 -5.50
C VAL A 157 19.19 1.84 -5.06
N GLY A 158 18.17 1.41 -5.78
CA GLY A 158 17.43 0.18 -5.48
C GLY A 158 18.34 -1.04 -5.50
N THR A 159 19.14 -1.20 -6.56
CA THR A 159 20.09 -2.32 -6.70
C THR A 159 21.13 -2.31 -5.58
N ASN A 160 21.75 -1.14 -5.31
CA ASN A 160 22.83 -1.04 -4.33
C ASN A 160 22.36 -1.26 -2.89
N LEU A 161 21.11 -0.91 -2.58
CA LEU A 161 20.52 -1.04 -1.24
C LEU A 161 19.59 -2.27 -1.11
N SER A 162 19.49 -3.10 -2.14
CA SER A 162 18.60 -4.26 -2.18
C SER A 162 17.12 -3.90 -1.94
N VAL A 163 16.69 -2.72 -2.42
CA VAL A 163 15.31 -2.25 -2.33
C VAL A 163 14.70 -2.16 -3.72
N SER A 164 13.44 -2.51 -3.86
CA SER A 164 12.72 -2.42 -5.15
C SER A 164 12.78 -1.01 -5.75
N PRO A 165 13.43 -0.80 -6.91
CA PRO A 165 13.43 0.50 -7.59
C PRO A 165 12.03 0.90 -8.06
N TYR A 166 11.14 -0.08 -8.31
CA TYR A 166 9.73 0.18 -8.64
C TYR A 166 8.99 0.77 -7.45
N HIS A 167 9.23 0.23 -6.25
CA HIS A 167 8.66 0.78 -5.02
C HIS A 167 9.17 2.20 -4.77
N LEU A 168 10.48 2.43 -4.86
CA LEU A 168 11.07 3.77 -4.68
C LEU A 168 10.48 4.79 -5.63
N ALA A 169 10.44 4.48 -6.93
CA ALA A 169 9.88 5.37 -7.95
C ALA A 169 8.37 5.63 -7.75
N SER A 170 7.61 4.59 -7.42
CA SER A 170 6.17 4.70 -7.15
C SER A 170 5.86 5.54 -5.93
N ARG A 171 6.62 5.39 -4.83
CA ARG A 171 6.49 6.18 -3.61
C ARG A 171 6.83 7.65 -3.88
N CYS A 172 7.95 7.93 -4.55
CA CYS A 172 8.27 9.30 -4.93
C CYS A 172 7.18 9.93 -5.81
N LYS A 173 6.64 9.20 -6.78
CA LYS A 173 5.53 9.68 -7.61
C LYS A 173 4.27 9.97 -6.77
N GLN A 174 3.95 9.11 -5.81
CA GLN A 174 2.80 9.27 -4.92
C GLN A 174 2.93 10.53 -4.06
N GLU A 175 4.09 10.73 -3.44
CA GLU A 175 4.32 11.85 -2.52
C GLU A 175 4.46 13.18 -3.26
N GLN A 176 5.10 13.19 -4.43
CA GLN A 176 5.41 14.40 -5.19
C GLN A 176 4.35 14.78 -6.22
N GLY A 177 3.51 13.82 -6.61
CA GLY A 177 2.57 13.97 -7.69
C GLY A 177 3.27 14.07 -9.07
N GLU A 178 2.48 14.21 -10.13
CA GLU A 178 3.01 14.25 -11.50
C GLU A 178 3.85 15.50 -11.78
N LYS A 179 3.58 16.61 -11.10
CA LYS A 179 4.22 17.91 -11.35
C LYS A 179 5.34 18.27 -10.36
N GLY A 180 5.61 17.44 -9.35
CA GLY A 180 6.56 17.75 -8.29
C GLY A 180 6.17 18.98 -7.46
N SER A 181 4.88 19.23 -7.31
CA SER A 181 4.34 20.42 -6.64
C SER A 181 3.64 20.09 -5.32
N SER A 182 3.89 18.92 -4.75
CA SER A 182 3.34 18.55 -3.44
C SER A 182 3.79 19.56 -2.38
N PRO A 183 2.87 20.07 -1.55
CA PRO A 183 3.22 20.97 -0.43
C PRO A 183 4.23 20.38 0.54
N LEU A 184 4.28 19.05 0.68
CA LEU A 184 5.24 18.33 1.51
C LEU A 184 6.68 18.54 1.05
N ILE A 185 6.92 18.74 -0.25
CA ILE A 185 8.24 18.82 -0.86
C ILE A 185 8.63 20.25 -1.18
N THR A 186 7.66 21.10 -1.50
CA THR A 186 7.90 22.51 -1.78
C THR A 186 8.21 23.34 -0.51
N GLY A 187 8.25 22.69 0.67
CA GLY A 187 8.61 23.34 1.93
C GLY A 187 7.45 24.16 2.53
N LEU A 188 6.21 23.92 2.13
CA LEU A 188 5.06 24.59 2.74
C LEU A 188 4.90 24.19 4.23
N TYR A 189 5.31 22.99 4.58
CA TYR A 189 5.37 22.51 5.96
C TYR A 189 6.83 22.48 6.38
N ASN A 190 7.23 23.31 7.35
CA ASN A 190 8.62 23.55 7.77
C ASN A 190 9.39 22.34 8.35
N ASN A 191 8.91 21.12 8.20
CA ASN A 191 9.48 19.93 8.82
C ASN A 191 10.06 18.92 7.82
N TYR A 192 10.29 19.32 6.55
CA TYR A 192 10.89 18.48 5.53
C TYR A 192 11.93 19.25 4.72
#